data_ca6a3a209ea63f09c7f3b7fe2e00f6b4
#
_entry.id   ca6a3a209ea63f09c7f3b7fe2e00f6b4
#
_cell.length_a   1.000
_cell.length_b   1.000
_cell.length_c   1.000
_cell.angle_alpha   90.00
_cell.angle_beta   90.00
_cell.angle_gamma   90.00
#
_symmetry.space_group_name_H-M   'P 1'
#
loop_
_entity.id
_entity.type
_entity.pdbx_description
1 polymer ?
#
loop_
_entity_poly.entity_id
_entity_poly.type
_entity_poly.pdbx_seq_one_letter_code
_entity_poly.pdbx_strand_id
1 'polypeptide(L)'
;MTKKSNQQNTRWMRSLSDLSKSSVQSYSQAVKLYEQYNRMEMDDLINEALDEQTQRVAEHNLKIYDRIIGFRQHLLDEGRMATGVTTYLSRIKTLYKKNRVTIPYIPPMNQITANRRQVIKFEDYLTKDEIKQGIQYLPLIQQARLLAMVTGGLSNEECKNLRTIEDFIRPLFDYHKSEDPIVALQKLAKMDNVIWIKCIKRGKTGKPFYAIMNPETVQKTAQAKLEEVKPLPFAKLPRELHEKLYPTDKNYFGECCRRINDGLDMGYVGQKECDAVTDENGIFSIKKLDYDNFRLFVNGERVYKGTYDVEEQGDEILISIKDHPNTEVTYLCGGLSRFRPHMFRKFHATAVRGNYHIGDSQLSPMEIDELQGRGMTGVQSTYIKSNPIKQKFLYAQVVNNVSLWHKYDFRVIDDDVELIVVDDEEKNRKLEKENKKLKRQLKTSQDIKSDIKDLISEKGIDEVADMVAKLLNAS
;
A
#
# COMPACT_ATOMS: atom_id res chain seq x y z
N MET A 1 25.02 -30.18 8.02
CA MET A 1 23.75 -29.87 8.78
C MET A 1 23.97 -29.20 10.16
N THR A 2 25.13 -28.66 10.49
CA THR A 2 25.50 -28.24 11.86
C THR A 2 25.51 -26.72 12.12
N LYS A 3 25.27 -25.85 11.11
CA LYS A 3 25.28 -24.38 11.32
C LYS A 3 23.92 -23.77 11.76
N LYS A 4 22.79 -24.46 11.57
CA LYS A 4 21.47 -23.90 11.97
C LYS A 4 21.12 -24.08 13.45
N SER A 5 21.70 -25.03 14.14
CA SER A 5 21.38 -25.31 15.56
C SER A 5 22.06 -24.37 16.55
N ASN A 6 23.23 -23.78 16.19
CA ASN A 6 23.95 -22.90 17.09
C ASN A 6 23.42 -21.45 17.17
N GLN A 7 22.72 -20.96 16.12
CA GLN A 7 22.17 -19.59 16.14
C GLN A 7 21.04 -19.39 17.16
N GLN A 8 20.30 -20.44 17.56
CA GLN A 8 19.19 -20.29 18.52
C GLN A 8 19.63 -20.08 19.97
N ASN A 9 20.92 -20.23 20.29
CA ASN A 9 21.43 -20.23 21.65
C ASN A 9 22.29 -19.02 22.02
N THR A 10 22.42 -18.03 21.14
CA THR A 10 23.21 -16.81 21.38
C THR A 10 22.54 -15.91 22.44
N ARG A 11 23.36 -15.17 23.20
CA ARG A 11 22.90 -14.26 24.26
C ARG A 11 21.92 -13.21 23.73
N TRP A 12 22.22 -12.60 22.57
CA TRP A 12 21.37 -11.60 21.99
C TRP A 12 20.02 -12.18 21.52
N MET A 13 19.99 -13.41 20.99
CA MET A 13 18.73 -14.09 20.60
C MET A 13 17.83 -14.35 21.81
N ARG A 14 18.39 -14.80 22.93
CA ARG A 14 17.61 -15.00 24.16
C ARG A 14 17.00 -13.70 24.67
N SER A 15 17.69 -12.56 24.48
CA SER A 15 17.16 -11.25 24.87
C SER A 15 15.95 -10.79 24.06
N LEU A 16 15.58 -11.51 22.96
CA LEU A 16 14.45 -11.24 22.08
C LEU A 16 13.29 -12.25 22.23
N SER A 17 13.32 -13.12 23.24
CA SER A 17 12.35 -14.19 23.44
C SER A 17 10.91 -13.71 23.63
N ASP A 18 10.72 -12.47 24.06
CA ASP A 18 9.43 -11.79 24.24
C ASP A 18 8.85 -11.22 22.93
N LEU A 19 9.59 -11.25 21.83
CA LEU A 19 9.18 -10.62 20.59
C LEU A 19 8.51 -11.59 19.61
N SER A 20 7.69 -11.04 18.73
CA SER A 20 7.09 -11.78 17.62
C SER A 20 8.15 -12.33 16.65
N LYS A 21 7.87 -13.44 15.96
CA LYS A 21 8.77 -14.04 14.96
C LYS A 21 9.22 -13.04 13.90
N SER A 22 8.33 -12.15 13.42
CA SER A 22 8.66 -11.14 12.43
C SER A 22 9.58 -10.05 12.99
N SER A 23 9.41 -9.68 14.27
CA SER A 23 10.34 -8.77 14.95
C SER A 23 11.71 -9.41 15.08
N VAL A 24 11.80 -10.66 15.55
CA VAL A 24 13.08 -11.38 15.67
C VAL A 24 13.80 -11.44 14.32
N GLN A 25 13.10 -11.80 13.23
CA GLN A 25 13.68 -11.81 11.89
C GLN A 25 14.27 -10.45 11.49
N SER A 26 13.59 -9.39 11.85
CA SER A 26 13.99 -8.01 11.57
C SER A 26 15.23 -7.60 12.38
N TYR A 27 15.37 -8.08 13.64
CA TYR A 27 16.59 -7.93 14.43
C TYR A 27 17.73 -8.74 13.85
N SER A 28 17.48 -10.00 13.47
CA SER A 28 18.49 -10.88 12.86
C SER A 28 19.10 -10.25 11.60
N GLN A 29 18.30 -9.57 10.78
CA GLN A 29 18.82 -8.87 9.61
C GLN A 29 19.73 -7.70 10.01
N ALA A 30 19.34 -6.90 11.02
CA ALA A 30 20.17 -5.82 11.51
C ALA A 30 21.49 -6.32 12.11
N VAL A 31 21.42 -7.40 12.89
CA VAL A 31 22.61 -8.05 13.49
C VAL A 31 23.55 -8.56 12.40
N LYS A 32 23.04 -9.28 11.40
CA LYS A 32 23.87 -9.78 10.30
C LYS A 32 24.66 -8.68 9.61
N LEU A 33 24.03 -7.55 9.31
CA LEU A 33 24.72 -6.40 8.69
C LEU A 33 25.76 -5.77 9.63
N TYR A 34 25.44 -5.70 10.92
CA TYR A 34 26.32 -5.12 11.91
C TYR A 34 27.56 -5.99 12.19
N GLU A 35 27.38 -7.32 12.24
CA GLU A 35 28.46 -8.31 12.35
C GLU A 35 29.38 -8.28 11.11
N GLN A 36 28.80 -8.19 9.92
CA GLN A 36 29.56 -8.07 8.66
C GLN A 36 30.42 -6.81 8.65
N TYR A 37 29.87 -5.67 9.04
CA TYR A 37 30.59 -4.41 9.12
C TYR A 37 31.75 -4.48 10.15
N ASN A 38 31.48 -4.97 11.36
CA ASN A 38 32.47 -5.03 12.44
C ASN A 38 33.42 -6.24 12.34
N ARG A 39 33.15 -7.21 11.45
CA ARG A 39 33.86 -8.50 11.34
C ARG A 39 33.94 -9.26 12.68
N MET A 40 32.87 -9.16 13.47
CA MET A 40 32.78 -9.72 14.82
C MET A 40 31.34 -10.15 15.11
N GLU A 41 31.17 -11.23 15.87
CA GLU A 41 29.83 -11.71 16.27
C GLU A 41 29.18 -10.74 17.28
N MET A 42 27.85 -10.70 17.29
CA MET A 42 27.09 -9.76 18.14
C MET A 42 27.32 -10.01 19.63
N ASP A 43 27.48 -11.26 20.05
CA ASP A 43 27.76 -11.60 21.45
C ASP A 43 29.13 -11.10 21.88
N ASP A 44 30.14 -11.13 21.00
CA ASP A 44 31.49 -10.58 21.27
C ASP A 44 31.45 -9.06 21.34
N LEU A 45 30.71 -8.41 20.47
CA LEU A 45 30.49 -6.96 20.49
C LEU A 45 29.81 -6.50 21.79
N ILE A 46 28.86 -7.30 22.30
CA ILE A 46 28.21 -7.05 23.59
C ILE A 46 29.18 -7.22 24.72
N ASN A 47 30.00 -8.28 24.71
CA ASN A 47 31.01 -8.54 25.75
C ASN A 47 32.08 -7.46 25.77
N GLU A 48 32.61 -7.05 24.61
CA GLU A 48 33.55 -5.94 24.49
C GLU A 48 33.02 -4.67 25.17
N ALA A 49 31.75 -4.31 24.86
CA ALA A 49 31.14 -3.11 25.44
C ALA A 49 30.93 -3.22 26.97
N LEU A 50 30.60 -4.42 27.49
CA LEU A 50 30.47 -4.66 28.93
C LEU A 50 31.82 -4.61 29.66
N ASP A 51 32.87 -5.15 29.04
CA ASP A 51 34.21 -5.14 29.58
C ASP A 51 34.75 -3.70 29.71
N GLU A 52 34.55 -2.87 28.66
CA GLU A 52 34.91 -1.44 28.70
C GLU A 52 34.17 -0.69 29.81
N GLN A 53 32.88 -0.97 30.03
CA GLN A 53 32.10 -0.36 31.11
C GLN A 53 32.54 -0.84 32.49
N THR A 54 32.89 -2.12 32.61
CA THR A 54 33.41 -2.69 33.86
C THR A 54 34.78 -2.08 34.23
N GLN A 55 35.61 -1.84 33.22
CA GLN A 55 36.90 -1.17 33.37
C GLN A 55 36.79 0.34 33.56
N ARG A 56 35.55 0.89 33.54
CA ARG A 56 35.25 2.32 33.66
C ARG A 56 35.97 3.18 32.61
N VAL A 57 36.09 2.68 31.40
CA VAL A 57 36.58 3.44 30.24
C VAL A 57 35.76 4.73 30.09
N ALA A 58 36.45 5.85 29.90
CA ALA A 58 35.77 7.14 29.73
C ALA A 58 34.83 7.10 28.53
N GLU A 59 33.65 7.74 28.63
CA GLU A 59 32.56 7.66 27.64
C GLU A 59 33.02 7.99 26.21
N HIS A 60 33.95 8.95 26.05
CA HIS A 60 34.49 9.35 24.76
C HIS A 60 35.47 8.35 24.13
N ASN A 61 35.93 7.34 24.89
CA ASN A 61 36.82 6.27 24.43
C ASN A 61 36.10 4.92 24.24
N LEU A 62 34.78 4.88 24.42
CA LEU A 62 33.99 3.66 24.24
C LEU A 62 33.90 3.29 22.76
N LYS A 63 34.42 2.13 22.38
CA LYS A 63 34.36 1.62 20.98
C LYS A 63 32.96 1.48 20.44
N ILE A 64 31.98 1.21 21.30
CA ILE A 64 30.57 1.12 20.88
C ILE A 64 30.07 2.39 20.16
N TYR A 65 30.60 3.57 20.56
CA TYR A 65 30.28 4.82 19.88
C TYR A 65 30.74 4.79 18.43
N ASP A 66 32.04 4.51 18.22
CA ASP A 66 32.64 4.48 16.89
C ASP A 66 32.04 3.41 16.01
N ARG A 67 31.75 2.22 16.57
CA ARG A 67 31.09 1.12 15.85
C ARG A 67 29.69 1.50 15.37
N ILE A 68 28.88 2.19 16.17
CA ILE A 68 27.51 2.60 15.77
C ILE A 68 27.57 3.74 14.76
N ILE A 69 28.44 4.73 14.94
CA ILE A 69 28.59 5.85 14.00
C ILE A 69 29.17 5.37 12.68
N GLY A 70 30.22 4.55 12.70
CA GLY A 70 30.82 4.01 11.49
C GLY A 70 29.84 3.11 10.71
N PHE A 71 29.08 2.25 11.40
CA PHE A 71 28.04 1.44 10.77
C PHE A 71 26.93 2.31 10.14
N ARG A 72 26.54 3.40 10.81
CA ARG A 72 25.60 4.37 10.24
C ARG A 72 26.11 4.92 8.91
N GLN A 73 27.37 5.38 8.91
CA GLN A 73 27.98 5.98 7.73
C GLN A 73 28.11 4.94 6.60
N HIS A 74 28.61 3.76 6.92
CA HIS A 74 28.72 2.65 5.97
C HIS A 74 27.38 2.34 5.27
N LEU A 75 26.27 2.26 6.03
CA LEU A 75 24.94 2.03 5.43
C LEU A 75 24.46 3.18 4.53
N LEU A 76 24.84 4.42 4.86
CA LEU A 76 24.54 5.59 4.02
C LEU A 76 25.37 5.58 2.75
N ASP A 77 26.65 5.22 2.83
CA ASP A 77 27.58 5.13 1.70
C ASP A 77 27.19 3.99 0.74
N GLU A 78 26.61 2.90 1.28
CA GLU A 78 25.94 1.86 0.46
C GLU A 78 24.68 2.38 -0.27
N GLY A 79 24.25 3.64 -0.04
CA GLY A 79 23.06 4.22 -0.65
C GLY A 79 21.76 3.84 0.05
N ARG A 80 21.79 3.25 1.26
CA ARG A 80 20.56 2.90 1.98
C ARG A 80 19.83 4.15 2.45
N MET A 81 18.52 4.09 2.37
CA MET A 81 17.65 5.19 2.80
C MET A 81 17.80 5.47 4.31
N ALA A 82 17.83 6.75 4.70
CA ALA A 82 17.96 7.20 6.07
C ALA A 82 16.95 6.57 7.04
N THR A 83 15.71 6.29 6.59
CA THR A 83 14.69 5.60 7.39
C THR A 83 15.03 4.14 7.66
N GLY A 84 15.62 3.44 6.70
CA GLY A 84 16.15 2.08 6.85
C GLY A 84 17.31 2.06 7.81
N VAL A 85 18.29 2.96 7.63
CA VAL A 85 19.46 3.14 8.51
C VAL A 85 19.01 3.39 9.95
N THR A 86 18.09 4.35 10.19
CA THR A 86 17.52 4.61 11.51
C THR A 86 16.91 3.36 12.14
N THR A 87 16.23 2.55 11.32
CA THR A 87 15.60 1.31 11.79
C THR A 87 16.64 0.28 12.23
N TYR A 88 17.69 0.06 11.44
CA TYR A 88 18.80 -0.84 11.81
C TYR A 88 19.50 -0.37 13.08
N LEU A 89 19.88 0.90 13.15
CA LEU A 89 20.52 1.46 14.34
C LEU A 89 19.65 1.36 15.60
N SER A 90 18.34 1.61 15.48
CA SER A 90 17.40 1.47 16.60
C SER A 90 17.39 0.04 17.14
N ARG A 91 17.43 -0.97 16.26
CA ARG A 91 17.47 -2.38 16.65
C ARG A 91 18.78 -2.74 17.35
N ILE A 92 19.92 -2.34 16.78
CA ILE A 92 21.24 -2.57 17.40
C ILE A 92 21.31 -1.92 18.77
N LYS A 93 20.93 -0.64 18.89
CA LYS A 93 20.86 0.06 20.19
C LYS A 93 19.95 -0.67 21.20
N THR A 94 18.81 -1.17 20.76
CA THR A 94 17.88 -1.92 21.62
C THR A 94 18.50 -3.23 22.09
N LEU A 95 19.24 -3.95 21.25
CA LEU A 95 19.95 -5.17 21.62
C LEU A 95 21.01 -4.91 22.69
N TYR A 96 21.83 -3.90 22.52
CA TYR A 96 22.78 -3.50 23.53
C TYR A 96 22.08 -3.21 24.88
N LYS A 97 21.03 -2.38 24.87
CA LYS A 97 20.27 -2.06 26.09
C LYS A 97 19.64 -3.30 26.75
N LYS A 98 19.03 -4.21 25.95
CA LYS A 98 18.48 -5.47 26.48
C LYS A 98 19.55 -6.36 27.10
N ASN A 99 20.80 -6.22 26.70
CA ASN A 99 21.95 -6.91 27.26
C ASN A 99 22.70 -6.08 28.33
N ARG A 100 22.06 -5.05 28.88
CA ARG A 100 22.54 -4.19 29.96
C ARG A 100 23.77 -3.34 29.61
N VAL A 101 24.01 -3.12 28.32
CA VAL A 101 25.05 -2.19 27.87
C VAL A 101 24.49 -0.77 27.87
N THR A 102 25.15 0.13 28.53
CA THR A 102 24.88 1.57 28.48
C THR A 102 25.42 2.12 27.16
N ILE A 103 24.57 2.82 26.39
CA ILE A 103 24.99 3.41 25.12
C ILE A 103 25.26 4.89 25.33
N PRO A 104 26.44 5.40 24.94
CA PRO A 104 26.74 6.82 24.98
C PRO A 104 25.78 7.61 24.08
N TYR A 105 25.76 8.92 24.25
CA TYR A 105 24.96 9.78 23.40
C TYR A 105 25.41 9.65 21.93
N ILE A 106 24.52 9.16 21.08
CA ILE A 106 24.74 9.06 19.64
C ILE A 106 24.02 10.24 18.97
N PRO A 107 24.72 11.17 18.33
CA PRO A 107 24.11 12.30 17.66
C PRO A 107 23.08 11.84 16.62
N PRO A 108 21.92 12.52 16.51
CA PRO A 108 20.95 12.22 15.46
C PRO A 108 21.58 12.40 14.07
N MET A 109 21.02 11.73 13.07
CA MET A 109 21.43 12.01 11.70
C MET A 109 21.09 13.45 11.34
N ASN A 110 21.93 14.07 10.48
CA ASN A 110 21.63 15.37 9.91
C ASN A 110 20.18 15.40 9.38
N GLN A 111 19.44 16.44 9.71
CA GLN A 111 18.03 16.57 9.32
C GLN A 111 17.85 16.54 7.80
N ILE A 112 18.78 17.07 7.02
CA ILE A 112 18.76 17.00 5.56
C ILE A 112 18.80 15.54 5.09
N THR A 113 19.69 14.72 5.70
CA THR A 113 19.79 13.29 5.41
C THR A 113 18.57 12.52 5.93
N ALA A 114 18.05 12.89 7.11
CA ALA A 114 16.85 12.28 7.69
C ALA A 114 15.58 12.67 6.95
N ASN A 115 15.48 13.88 6.42
CA ASN A 115 14.34 14.40 5.67
C ASN A 115 14.31 13.91 4.21
N ARG A 116 15.32 13.20 3.73
CA ARG A 116 15.23 12.38 2.50
C ARG A 116 14.24 11.19 2.68
N ARG A 117 13.32 11.32 3.65
CA ARG A 117 12.14 10.46 3.70
C ARG A 117 11.38 10.64 2.40
N GLN A 118 10.96 9.53 1.82
CA GLN A 118 9.94 9.53 0.78
C GLN A 118 8.72 10.26 1.31
N VAL A 119 8.58 11.52 0.97
CA VAL A 119 7.34 12.25 1.21
C VAL A 119 6.35 11.65 0.25
N ILE A 120 5.37 10.92 0.77
CA ILE A 120 4.24 10.46 -0.03
C ILE A 120 3.45 11.72 -0.35
N LYS A 121 3.49 12.13 -1.60
CA LYS A 121 2.74 13.26 -2.13
C LYS A 121 1.28 12.86 -2.33
N PHE A 122 0.41 13.82 -2.58
CA PHE A 122 -1.00 13.56 -2.85
C PHE A 122 -1.17 12.69 -4.11
N GLU A 123 -0.37 12.95 -5.14
CA GLU A 123 -0.36 12.22 -6.42
C GLU A 123 0.05 10.74 -6.27
N ASP A 124 0.71 10.39 -5.17
CA ASP A 124 1.09 9.02 -4.86
C ASP A 124 -0.07 8.16 -4.34
N TYR A 125 -1.18 8.79 -3.91
CA TYR A 125 -2.35 8.04 -3.45
C TYR A 125 -3.09 7.45 -4.64
N LEU A 126 -3.65 6.27 -4.43
CA LEU A 126 -4.53 5.64 -5.42
C LEU A 126 -5.86 6.39 -5.49
N THR A 127 -6.35 6.56 -6.70
CA THR A 127 -7.71 7.02 -6.97
C THR A 127 -8.71 5.87 -6.93
N LYS A 128 -10.01 6.17 -6.84
CA LYS A 128 -11.06 5.14 -6.95
C LYS A 128 -10.99 4.39 -8.28
N ASP A 129 -10.72 5.10 -9.37
CA ASP A 129 -10.70 4.51 -10.71
C ASP A 129 -9.49 3.59 -10.90
N GLU A 130 -8.32 3.94 -10.38
CA GLU A 130 -7.16 3.04 -10.35
C GLU A 130 -7.44 1.77 -9.52
N ILE A 131 -8.15 1.92 -8.38
CA ILE A 131 -8.54 0.76 -7.57
C ILE A 131 -9.56 -0.11 -8.33
N LYS A 132 -10.57 0.48 -8.97
CA LYS A 132 -11.56 -0.23 -9.80
C LYS A 132 -10.89 -0.96 -10.96
N GLN A 133 -9.92 -0.33 -11.61
CA GLN A 133 -9.17 -0.94 -12.70
C GLN A 133 -8.33 -2.12 -12.21
N GLY A 134 -7.59 -1.96 -11.10
CA GLY A 134 -6.70 -2.99 -10.59
C GLY A 134 -7.44 -4.18 -9.98
N ILE A 135 -8.56 -3.96 -9.29
CA ILE A 135 -9.29 -5.01 -8.58
C ILE A 135 -9.81 -6.10 -9.52
N GLN A 136 -10.12 -5.78 -10.78
CA GLN A 136 -10.66 -6.73 -11.76
C GLN A 136 -9.69 -7.88 -12.08
N TYR A 137 -8.39 -7.67 -11.90
CA TYR A 137 -7.34 -8.67 -12.16
C TYR A 137 -7.05 -9.57 -10.95
N LEU A 138 -7.69 -9.32 -9.82
CA LEU A 138 -7.54 -10.17 -8.63
C LEU A 138 -8.51 -11.35 -8.64
N PRO A 139 -8.12 -12.51 -8.08
CA PRO A 139 -9.08 -13.57 -7.73
C PRO A 139 -10.17 -13.03 -6.79
N LEU A 140 -11.40 -13.56 -6.88
CA LEU A 140 -12.57 -13.02 -6.18
C LEU A 140 -12.36 -12.83 -4.67
N ILE A 141 -11.74 -13.81 -4.00
CA ILE A 141 -11.45 -13.71 -2.56
C ILE A 141 -10.42 -12.59 -2.24
N GLN A 142 -9.49 -12.31 -3.16
CA GLN A 142 -8.55 -11.20 -3.00
C GLN A 142 -9.20 -9.85 -3.34
N GLN A 143 -10.19 -9.83 -4.25
CA GLN A 143 -11.05 -8.65 -4.47
C GLN A 143 -11.80 -8.28 -3.18
N ALA A 144 -12.45 -9.27 -2.55
CA ALA A 144 -13.15 -9.09 -1.29
C ALA A 144 -12.20 -8.57 -0.18
N ARG A 145 -10.99 -9.11 -0.09
CA ARG A 145 -9.97 -8.66 0.85
C ARG A 145 -9.52 -7.23 0.59
N LEU A 146 -9.29 -6.87 -0.67
CA LEU A 146 -8.96 -5.48 -1.05
C LEU A 146 -10.09 -4.53 -0.65
N LEU A 147 -11.34 -4.88 -0.92
CA LEU A 147 -12.50 -4.08 -0.53
C LEU A 147 -12.56 -3.89 0.99
N ALA A 148 -12.35 -4.93 1.80
CA ALA A 148 -12.30 -4.80 3.25
C ALA A 148 -11.20 -3.83 3.74
N MET A 149 -10.11 -3.70 2.99
CA MET A 149 -9.06 -2.72 3.28
C MET A 149 -9.42 -1.30 2.82
N VAL A 150 -10.08 -1.17 1.67
CA VAL A 150 -10.49 0.11 1.07
C VAL A 150 -11.68 0.71 1.80
N THR A 151 -12.72 -0.08 2.03
CA THR A 151 -13.96 0.41 2.62
C THR A 151 -13.98 0.36 4.15
N GLY A 152 -13.34 -0.65 4.73
CA GLY A 152 -13.30 -0.88 6.19
C GLY A 152 -12.00 -0.43 6.88
N GLY A 153 -11.01 0.04 6.11
CA GLY A 153 -9.73 0.48 6.67
C GLY A 153 -8.93 -0.62 7.38
N LEU A 154 -9.25 -1.89 7.12
CA LEU A 154 -8.55 -3.02 7.70
C LEU A 154 -7.11 -3.10 7.19
N SER A 155 -6.20 -3.51 8.05
CA SER A 155 -4.85 -3.87 7.61
C SER A 155 -4.85 -5.30 7.06
N ASN A 156 -3.82 -5.61 6.28
CA ASN A 156 -3.61 -6.94 5.75
C ASN A 156 -3.59 -8.04 6.85
N GLU A 157 -3.00 -7.75 8.01
CA GLU A 157 -2.96 -8.67 9.16
C GLU A 157 -4.32 -8.81 9.85
N GLU A 158 -5.11 -7.75 9.91
CA GLU A 158 -6.47 -7.80 10.48
C GLU A 158 -7.38 -8.65 9.60
N CYS A 159 -7.33 -8.48 8.27
CA CYS A 159 -8.05 -9.34 7.33
C CYS A 159 -7.73 -10.83 7.52
N LYS A 160 -6.44 -11.20 7.67
CA LYS A 160 -6.02 -12.59 7.88
C LYS A 160 -6.54 -13.22 9.17
N ASN A 161 -6.90 -12.41 10.15
CA ASN A 161 -7.34 -12.89 11.46
C ASN A 161 -8.85 -13.09 11.54
N LEU A 162 -9.64 -12.55 10.63
CA LEU A 162 -11.09 -12.75 10.58
C LEU A 162 -11.43 -14.20 10.25
N ARG A 163 -12.46 -14.71 10.92
CA ARG A 163 -13.04 -16.04 10.70
C ARG A 163 -14.40 -15.92 10.05
N THR A 164 -14.77 -16.91 9.23
CA THR A 164 -16.00 -16.86 8.44
C THR A 164 -17.25 -16.82 9.33
N ILE A 165 -17.44 -17.79 10.20
CA ILE A 165 -18.66 -17.85 11.05
C ILE A 165 -18.58 -16.82 12.18
N GLU A 166 -17.53 -16.84 12.99
CA GLU A 166 -17.47 -16.07 14.23
C GLU A 166 -17.39 -14.57 14.02
N ASP A 167 -16.68 -14.16 12.96
CA ASP A 167 -16.40 -12.73 12.77
C ASP A 167 -17.20 -12.13 11.64
N PHE A 168 -17.54 -12.89 10.59
CA PHE A 168 -18.26 -12.34 9.44
C PHE A 168 -19.76 -12.65 9.47
N ILE A 169 -20.18 -13.91 9.67
CA ILE A 169 -21.61 -14.27 9.61
C ILE A 169 -22.35 -13.87 10.89
N ARG A 170 -21.83 -14.21 12.07
CA ARG A 170 -22.52 -13.96 13.35
C ARG A 170 -22.89 -12.51 13.61
N PRO A 171 -22.04 -11.51 13.33
CA PRO A 171 -22.41 -10.10 13.52
C PRO A 171 -23.59 -9.65 12.66
N LEU A 172 -23.93 -10.40 11.62
CA LEU A 172 -25.02 -10.12 10.69
C LEU A 172 -26.21 -11.06 10.89
N PHE A 173 -26.27 -11.81 12.00
CA PHE A 173 -27.27 -12.86 12.21
C PHE A 173 -28.70 -12.32 12.13
N ASP A 174 -28.97 -11.14 12.68
CA ASP A 174 -30.29 -10.52 12.64
C ASP A 174 -30.73 -10.13 11.22
N TYR A 175 -29.80 -9.84 10.34
CA TYR A 175 -30.08 -9.48 8.96
C TYR A 175 -30.36 -10.71 8.06
N HIS A 176 -29.58 -11.78 8.19
CA HIS A 176 -29.77 -12.95 7.32
C HIS A 176 -30.77 -13.98 7.87
N LYS A 177 -31.09 -13.92 9.16
CA LYS A 177 -32.10 -14.78 9.85
C LYS A 177 -31.97 -16.26 9.50
N SER A 178 -30.77 -16.82 9.55
CA SER A 178 -30.51 -18.22 9.25
C SER A 178 -29.37 -18.76 10.09
N GLU A 179 -29.51 -19.97 10.65
CA GLU A 179 -28.48 -20.66 11.39
C GLU A 179 -27.53 -21.47 10.48
N ASP A 180 -27.97 -21.81 9.27
CA ASP A 180 -27.12 -22.46 8.27
C ASP A 180 -26.16 -21.44 7.63
N PRO A 181 -24.84 -21.62 7.80
CA PRO A 181 -23.84 -20.70 7.28
C PRO A 181 -23.87 -20.55 5.75
N ILE A 182 -24.22 -21.59 5.01
CA ILE A 182 -24.32 -21.53 3.54
C ILE A 182 -25.52 -20.69 3.13
N VAL A 183 -26.67 -20.91 3.76
CA VAL A 183 -27.88 -20.09 3.51
C VAL A 183 -27.63 -18.64 3.91
N ALA A 184 -26.94 -18.41 5.03
CA ALA A 184 -26.54 -17.08 5.47
C ALA A 184 -25.68 -16.38 4.41
N LEU A 185 -24.64 -17.04 3.90
CA LEU A 185 -23.77 -16.51 2.85
C LEU A 185 -24.55 -16.22 1.57
N GLN A 186 -25.50 -17.11 1.16
CA GLN A 186 -26.35 -16.89 -0.01
C GLN A 186 -27.23 -15.64 0.13
N LYS A 187 -27.75 -15.38 1.33
CA LYS A 187 -28.52 -14.16 1.61
C LYS A 187 -27.62 -12.91 1.59
N LEU A 188 -26.49 -12.95 2.31
CA LEU A 188 -25.54 -11.84 2.34
C LEU A 188 -24.98 -11.48 0.97
N ALA A 189 -24.80 -12.46 0.09
CA ALA A 189 -24.35 -12.22 -1.28
C ALA A 189 -25.36 -11.43 -2.15
N LYS A 190 -26.58 -11.25 -1.68
CA LYS A 190 -27.67 -10.52 -2.39
C LYS A 190 -28.10 -9.24 -1.67
N MET A 191 -27.66 -9.02 -0.43
CA MET A 191 -28.06 -7.85 0.37
C MET A 191 -27.20 -6.64 0.00
N ASP A 192 -27.83 -5.52 -0.25
CA ASP A 192 -27.19 -4.27 -0.69
C ASP A 192 -27.29 -3.11 0.32
N ASN A 193 -27.87 -3.37 1.48
CA ASN A 193 -28.17 -2.37 2.52
C ASN A 193 -27.43 -2.59 3.85
N VAL A 194 -26.69 -3.67 4.00
CA VAL A 194 -26.14 -4.12 5.29
C VAL A 194 -24.77 -3.54 5.57
N ILE A 195 -24.63 -2.85 6.69
CA ILE A 195 -23.33 -2.46 7.26
C ILE A 195 -22.84 -3.55 8.20
N TRP A 196 -21.74 -4.21 7.84
CA TRP A 196 -21.05 -5.11 8.74
C TRP A 196 -20.21 -4.33 9.75
N ILE A 197 -20.32 -4.69 11.02
CA ILE A 197 -19.52 -4.10 12.10
C ILE A 197 -19.07 -5.17 13.09
N LYS A 198 -17.80 -5.13 13.48
CA LYS A 198 -17.23 -6.06 14.46
C LYS A 198 -16.14 -5.38 15.29
N CYS A 199 -16.19 -5.57 16.60
CA CYS A 199 -15.09 -5.18 17.47
C CYS A 199 -13.93 -6.17 17.30
N ILE A 200 -12.78 -5.69 16.84
CA ILE A 200 -11.56 -6.47 16.64
C ILE A 200 -10.37 -5.81 17.35
N LYS A 201 -9.27 -6.53 17.50
CA LYS A 201 -8.05 -5.99 18.11
C LYS A 201 -7.03 -5.62 17.04
N ARG A 202 -6.43 -4.44 17.17
CA ARG A 202 -5.29 -4.02 16.36
C ARG A 202 -4.10 -4.94 16.56
N GLY A 203 -3.55 -5.48 15.46
CA GLY A 203 -2.45 -6.43 15.52
C GLY A 203 -1.19 -5.92 16.21
N LYS A 204 -0.87 -4.62 16.07
CA LYS A 204 0.35 -4.01 16.66
C LYS A 204 0.17 -3.54 18.11
N THR A 205 -1.00 -3.07 18.48
CA THR A 205 -1.21 -2.39 19.77
C THR A 205 -2.11 -3.18 20.71
N GLY A 206 -2.78 -4.23 20.22
CA GLY A 206 -3.78 -5.00 20.96
C GLY A 206 -5.05 -4.20 21.31
N LYS A 207 -5.13 -2.92 20.92
CA LYS A 207 -6.29 -2.06 21.25
C LYS A 207 -7.52 -2.50 20.47
N PRO A 208 -8.70 -2.58 21.12
CA PRO A 208 -9.95 -2.88 20.44
C PRO A 208 -10.39 -1.67 19.61
N PHE A 209 -11.02 -1.93 18.47
CA PHE A 209 -11.71 -0.94 17.64
C PHE A 209 -12.80 -1.63 16.81
N TYR A 210 -13.76 -0.85 16.31
CA TYR A 210 -14.78 -1.35 15.42
C TYR A 210 -14.28 -1.30 13.97
N ALA A 211 -14.16 -2.47 13.35
CA ALA A 211 -14.00 -2.60 11.91
C ALA A 211 -15.39 -2.58 11.25
N ILE A 212 -15.52 -1.87 10.15
CA ILE A 212 -16.79 -1.67 9.46
C ILE A 212 -16.57 -1.97 7.97
N MET A 213 -17.54 -2.61 7.31
CA MET A 213 -17.54 -2.84 5.88
C MET A 213 -18.90 -2.42 5.31
N ASN A 214 -18.87 -1.78 4.14
CA ASN A 214 -20.07 -1.42 3.41
C ASN A 214 -20.71 -2.63 2.70
N PRO A 215 -21.96 -2.50 2.19
CA PRO A 215 -22.67 -3.61 1.56
C PRO A 215 -21.92 -4.24 0.38
N GLU A 216 -21.27 -3.45 -0.49
CA GLU A 216 -20.52 -4.00 -1.64
C GLU A 216 -19.38 -4.92 -1.19
N THR A 217 -18.73 -4.62 -0.07
CA THR A 217 -17.71 -5.47 0.54
C THR A 217 -18.32 -6.74 1.15
N VAL A 218 -19.46 -6.61 1.84
CA VAL A 218 -20.19 -7.75 2.43
C VAL A 218 -20.63 -8.71 1.33
N GLN A 219 -21.27 -8.22 0.29
CA GLN A 219 -21.70 -9.01 -0.86
C GLN A 219 -20.55 -9.75 -1.51
N LYS A 220 -19.49 -9.03 -1.85
CA LYS A 220 -18.33 -9.60 -2.53
C LYS A 220 -17.63 -10.65 -1.66
N THR A 221 -17.56 -10.43 -0.34
CA THR A 221 -16.97 -11.38 0.60
C THR A 221 -17.80 -12.66 0.70
N ALA A 222 -19.13 -12.53 0.78
CA ALA A 222 -20.04 -13.67 0.81
C ALA A 222 -19.99 -14.48 -0.50
N GLN A 223 -20.00 -13.79 -1.67
CA GLN A 223 -19.85 -14.42 -2.98
C GLN A 223 -18.53 -15.20 -3.09
N ALA A 224 -17.43 -14.58 -2.71
CA ALA A 224 -16.10 -15.19 -2.76
C ALA A 224 -16.03 -16.45 -1.87
N LYS A 225 -16.63 -16.40 -0.67
CA LYS A 225 -16.64 -17.55 0.24
C LYS A 225 -17.54 -18.67 -0.25
N LEU A 226 -18.67 -18.35 -0.88
CA LEU A 226 -19.54 -19.34 -1.54
C LEU A 226 -18.81 -20.07 -2.68
N GLU A 227 -18.07 -19.36 -3.51
CA GLU A 227 -17.28 -19.98 -4.59
C GLU A 227 -16.17 -20.89 -4.03
N GLU A 228 -15.53 -20.49 -2.93
CA GLU A 228 -14.48 -21.28 -2.29
C GLU A 228 -15.02 -22.60 -1.68
N VAL A 229 -16.22 -22.57 -1.08
CA VAL A 229 -16.80 -23.74 -0.41
C VAL A 229 -17.64 -24.61 -1.32
N LYS A 230 -18.16 -24.09 -2.44
CA LYS A 230 -19.04 -24.82 -3.38
C LYS A 230 -18.47 -26.15 -3.89
N PRO A 231 -17.18 -26.27 -4.24
CA PRO A 231 -16.62 -27.52 -4.73
C PRO A 231 -16.26 -28.52 -3.61
N LEU A 232 -16.42 -28.13 -2.34
CA LEU A 232 -15.98 -28.97 -1.22
C LEU A 232 -16.99 -30.08 -0.90
N PRO A 233 -16.54 -31.32 -0.57
CA PRO A 233 -17.39 -32.34 -0.03
C PRO A 233 -18.06 -31.87 1.27
N PHE A 234 -19.31 -32.30 1.51
CA PHE A 234 -20.09 -31.93 2.70
C PHE A 234 -19.31 -32.12 4.02
N ALA A 235 -18.54 -33.19 4.13
CA ALA A 235 -17.74 -33.49 5.32
C ALA A 235 -16.65 -32.44 5.62
N LYS A 236 -16.19 -31.67 4.63
CA LYS A 236 -15.17 -30.60 4.79
C LYS A 236 -15.76 -29.23 5.05
N LEU A 237 -17.02 -28.99 4.69
CA LEU A 237 -17.68 -27.69 4.81
C LEU A 237 -17.64 -27.10 6.23
N PRO A 238 -17.95 -27.86 7.32
CA PRO A 238 -17.92 -27.28 8.66
C PRO A 238 -16.53 -26.75 9.03
N ARG A 239 -15.48 -27.46 8.67
CA ARG A 239 -14.11 -27.05 8.96
C ARG A 239 -13.74 -25.75 8.24
N GLU A 240 -13.97 -25.68 6.94
CA GLU A 240 -13.66 -24.50 6.11
C GLU A 240 -14.45 -23.26 6.56
N LEU A 241 -15.71 -23.43 6.94
CA LEU A 241 -16.54 -22.32 7.42
C LEU A 241 -16.11 -21.81 8.80
N HIS A 242 -15.44 -22.64 9.62
CA HIS A 242 -14.83 -22.18 10.87
C HIS A 242 -13.41 -21.63 10.70
N GLU A 243 -12.82 -21.78 9.51
CA GLU A 243 -11.49 -21.25 9.20
C GLU A 243 -11.52 -19.76 8.82
N LYS A 244 -10.38 -19.27 8.33
CA LYS A 244 -10.17 -17.88 8.02
C LYS A 244 -11.08 -17.38 6.89
N LEU A 245 -11.57 -16.17 7.06
CA LEU A 245 -12.39 -15.51 6.04
C LEU A 245 -11.60 -15.22 4.77
N TYR A 246 -10.36 -14.80 4.93
CA TYR A 246 -9.44 -14.51 3.81
C TYR A 246 -8.18 -15.37 3.90
N PRO A 247 -7.53 -15.68 2.76
CA PRO A 247 -6.29 -16.46 2.73
C PRO A 247 -5.20 -15.87 3.63
N THR A 248 -4.46 -16.75 4.31
CA THR A 248 -3.41 -16.34 5.26
C THR A 248 -2.03 -16.22 4.66
N ASP A 249 -1.83 -16.58 3.40
CA ASP A 249 -0.55 -16.43 2.74
C ASP A 249 -0.05 -14.97 2.83
N LYS A 250 1.17 -14.81 3.34
CA LYS A 250 1.73 -13.48 3.63
C LYS A 250 2.09 -12.72 2.36
N ASN A 251 2.55 -13.41 1.35
CA ASN A 251 3.22 -12.81 0.19
C ASN A 251 2.30 -12.78 -1.03
N TYR A 252 1.44 -13.78 -1.20
CA TYR A 252 0.62 -13.96 -2.39
C TYR A 252 -0.21 -12.70 -2.75
N PHE A 253 -0.92 -12.13 -1.78
CA PHE A 253 -1.73 -10.93 -2.05
C PHE A 253 -0.86 -9.73 -2.45
N GLY A 254 0.26 -9.54 -1.76
CA GLY A 254 1.22 -8.48 -2.10
C GLY A 254 1.83 -8.67 -3.48
N GLU A 255 2.15 -9.91 -3.84
CA GLU A 255 2.68 -10.26 -5.15
C GLU A 255 1.65 -10.04 -6.28
N CYS A 256 0.39 -10.44 -6.07
CA CYS A 256 -0.69 -10.12 -7.01
C CYS A 256 -0.82 -8.61 -7.23
N CYS A 257 -0.83 -7.83 -6.14
CA CYS A 257 -0.88 -6.37 -6.24
C CYS A 257 0.31 -5.79 -7.01
N ARG A 258 1.51 -6.31 -6.79
CA ARG A 258 2.72 -5.87 -7.51
C ARG A 258 2.61 -6.15 -9.02
N ARG A 259 2.20 -7.36 -9.40
CA ARG A 259 2.00 -7.72 -10.82
C ARG A 259 0.97 -6.84 -11.50
N ILE A 260 -0.12 -6.50 -10.80
CA ILE A 260 -1.14 -5.58 -11.32
C ILE A 260 -0.56 -4.17 -11.46
N ASN A 261 0.18 -3.69 -10.45
CA ASN A 261 0.85 -2.40 -10.50
C ASN A 261 1.76 -2.28 -11.73
N ASP A 262 2.54 -3.33 -12.00
CA ASP A 262 3.49 -3.35 -13.12
C ASP A 262 2.77 -3.50 -14.46
N GLY A 263 1.75 -4.37 -14.53
CA GLY A 263 0.97 -4.60 -15.75
C GLY A 263 0.13 -3.41 -16.20
N LEU A 264 -0.34 -2.59 -15.25
CA LEU A 264 -1.12 -1.37 -15.51
C LEU A 264 -0.27 -0.10 -15.43
N ASP A 265 1.02 -0.23 -15.24
CA ASP A 265 1.98 0.88 -15.09
C ASP A 265 1.55 1.96 -14.10
N MET A 266 1.00 1.54 -12.95
CA MET A 266 0.46 2.45 -11.93
C MET A 266 1.54 3.28 -11.21
N GLY A 267 2.83 2.98 -11.42
CA GLY A 267 3.94 3.71 -10.85
C GLY A 267 4.41 3.21 -9.49
N TYR A 268 5.40 3.89 -8.95
CA TYR A 268 6.03 3.58 -7.69
C TYR A 268 6.19 4.84 -6.84
N VAL A 269 6.00 4.71 -5.54
CA VAL A 269 6.16 5.80 -4.59
C VAL A 269 7.60 5.88 -4.14
N GLY A 270 8.21 7.06 -4.26
CA GLY A 270 9.54 7.36 -3.76
C GLY A 270 10.65 6.69 -4.54
N GLN A 271 10.51 6.63 -5.84
CA GLN A 271 11.63 6.31 -6.73
C GLN A 271 12.69 7.42 -6.65
N LYS A 272 13.92 7.02 -6.77
CA LYS A 272 15.07 7.89 -6.94
C LYS A 272 15.25 8.12 -8.43
N GLU A 273 15.37 9.35 -8.82
CA GLU A 273 15.74 9.76 -10.17
C GLU A 273 17.26 9.90 -10.24
N CYS A 274 17.86 9.32 -11.25
CA CYS A 274 19.30 9.32 -11.47
C CYS A 274 19.56 9.52 -12.95
N ASP A 275 20.62 10.26 -13.25
CA ASP A 275 21.10 10.48 -14.61
C ASP A 275 22.35 9.64 -14.84
N ALA A 276 22.52 9.18 -16.06
CA ALA A 276 23.72 8.49 -16.54
C ALA A 276 23.97 8.88 -18.01
N VAL A 277 25.16 8.55 -18.49
CA VAL A 277 25.53 8.72 -19.90
C VAL A 277 25.98 7.37 -20.42
N THR A 278 25.44 6.92 -21.54
CA THR A 278 25.89 5.72 -22.21
C THR A 278 27.27 5.94 -22.84
N ASP A 279 28.06 4.91 -22.90
CA ASP A 279 29.35 4.92 -23.63
C ASP A 279 29.15 4.88 -25.16
N GLU A 280 30.26 4.76 -25.92
CA GLU A 280 30.27 4.63 -27.37
C GLU A 280 29.54 3.37 -27.91
N ASN A 281 29.30 2.38 -27.03
CA ASN A 281 28.55 1.15 -27.33
C ASN A 281 27.10 1.22 -26.86
N GLY A 282 26.66 2.34 -26.31
CA GLY A 282 25.32 2.50 -25.74
C GLY A 282 25.15 1.82 -24.38
N ILE A 283 26.25 1.62 -23.62
CA ILE A 283 26.24 0.91 -22.34
C ILE A 283 26.47 1.89 -21.19
N PHE A 284 25.75 1.69 -20.07
CA PHE A 284 26.03 2.35 -18.80
C PHE A 284 25.87 1.34 -17.64
N SER A 285 26.53 1.62 -16.51
CA SER A 285 26.46 0.76 -15.33
C SER A 285 25.64 1.42 -14.21
N ILE A 286 24.95 0.59 -13.43
CA ILE A 286 24.27 0.97 -12.21
C ILE A 286 24.60 -0.02 -11.09
N LYS A 287 24.48 0.40 -9.83
CA LYS A 287 24.59 -0.54 -8.71
C LYS A 287 23.46 -1.55 -8.75
N LYS A 288 23.74 -2.80 -8.43
CA LYS A 288 22.74 -3.90 -8.39
C LYS A 288 21.53 -3.54 -7.50
N LEU A 289 21.74 -2.78 -6.41
CA LEU A 289 20.67 -2.29 -5.53
C LEU A 289 19.74 -1.29 -6.22
N ASP A 290 20.22 -0.56 -7.22
CA ASP A 290 19.44 0.45 -7.94
C ASP A 290 18.64 -0.17 -9.12
N TYR A 291 18.81 -1.46 -9.40
CA TYR A 291 18.04 -2.17 -10.44
C TYR A 291 16.63 -2.59 -9.96
N ASP A 292 16.35 -2.52 -8.67
CA ASP A 292 15.02 -2.83 -8.14
C ASP A 292 14.00 -1.77 -8.60
N ASN A 293 12.89 -2.22 -9.20
CA ASN A 293 11.86 -1.36 -9.82
C ASN A 293 12.39 -0.34 -10.85
N PHE A 294 13.42 -0.73 -11.56
CA PHE A 294 14.12 0.10 -12.54
C PHE A 294 13.22 0.48 -13.73
N ARG A 295 13.30 1.75 -14.13
CA ARG A 295 12.63 2.32 -15.30
C ARG A 295 13.60 3.25 -16.00
N LEU A 296 13.74 3.08 -17.29
CA LEU A 296 14.68 3.81 -18.15
C LEU A 296 13.96 4.81 -19.03
N PHE A 297 14.55 5.98 -19.20
CA PHE A 297 14.08 7.03 -20.09
C PHE A 297 15.25 7.54 -20.93
N VAL A 298 15.03 7.70 -22.23
CA VAL A 298 15.96 8.28 -23.18
C VAL A 298 15.26 9.46 -23.82
N ASN A 299 15.85 10.65 -23.75
CA ASN A 299 15.23 11.90 -24.24
C ASN A 299 13.82 12.16 -23.69
N GLY A 300 13.56 11.73 -22.44
CA GLY A 300 12.25 11.86 -21.79
C GLY A 300 11.22 10.79 -22.18
N GLU A 301 11.53 9.93 -23.16
CA GLU A 301 10.67 8.83 -23.54
C GLU A 301 11.03 7.54 -22.79
N ARG A 302 10.02 6.80 -22.35
CA ARG A 302 10.23 5.55 -21.59
C ARG A 302 10.69 4.43 -22.48
N VAL A 303 11.79 3.78 -22.09
CA VAL A 303 12.33 2.57 -22.71
C VAL A 303 11.85 1.35 -21.91
N TYR A 304 11.19 0.41 -22.57
CA TYR A 304 10.60 -0.73 -21.89
C TYR A 304 11.57 -1.91 -21.79
N LYS A 305 11.38 -2.74 -20.75
CA LYS A 305 12.14 -3.96 -20.58
C LYS A 305 11.95 -4.89 -21.81
N GLY A 306 13.06 -5.30 -22.39
CA GLY A 306 13.08 -6.10 -23.63
C GLY A 306 13.58 -5.32 -24.85
N THR A 307 13.65 -3.97 -24.78
CA THR A 307 14.29 -3.14 -25.79
C THR A 307 15.72 -2.75 -25.40
N TYR A 308 16.18 -3.15 -24.23
CA TYR A 308 17.55 -3.02 -23.74
C TYR A 308 18.02 -4.34 -23.14
N ASP A 309 19.31 -4.62 -23.25
CA ASP A 309 19.94 -5.80 -22.70
C ASP A 309 20.49 -5.49 -21.29
N VAL A 310 20.54 -6.53 -20.43
CA VAL A 310 20.99 -6.42 -19.04
C VAL A 310 21.96 -7.53 -18.73
N GLU A 311 23.15 -7.18 -18.22
CA GLU A 311 24.17 -8.11 -17.78
C GLU A 311 24.59 -7.83 -16.34
N GLU A 312 24.67 -8.87 -15.49
CA GLU A 312 25.13 -8.73 -14.11
C GLU A 312 26.65 -8.94 -14.03
N GLN A 313 27.37 -7.94 -13.49
CA GLN A 313 28.81 -8.01 -13.24
C GLN A 313 29.12 -7.69 -11.76
N GLY A 314 29.13 -8.72 -10.92
CA GLY A 314 29.38 -8.57 -9.47
C GLY A 314 28.31 -7.74 -8.78
N ASP A 315 28.69 -6.55 -8.25
CA ASP A 315 27.77 -5.61 -7.59
C ASP A 315 27.18 -4.56 -8.54
N GLU A 316 27.49 -4.64 -9.82
CA GLU A 316 26.98 -3.74 -10.86
C GLU A 316 26.09 -4.48 -11.86
N ILE A 317 25.24 -3.74 -12.52
CA ILE A 317 24.42 -4.17 -13.64
C ILE A 317 24.74 -3.26 -14.82
N LEU A 318 25.14 -3.88 -15.92
CA LEU A 318 25.35 -3.20 -17.20
C LEU A 318 24.03 -3.19 -17.97
N ILE A 319 23.67 -2.04 -18.49
CA ILE A 319 22.46 -1.82 -19.29
C ILE A 319 22.92 -1.33 -20.66
N SER A 320 22.55 -2.07 -21.72
CA SER A 320 22.89 -1.75 -23.10
C SER A 320 21.67 -1.34 -23.91
N ILE A 321 21.73 -0.13 -24.49
CA ILE A 321 20.72 0.44 -25.37
C ILE A 321 21.34 0.63 -26.75
N LYS A 322 21.11 -0.32 -27.66
CA LYS A 322 21.86 -0.47 -28.93
C LYS A 322 21.89 0.75 -29.83
N ASP A 323 20.85 1.57 -29.81
CA ASP A 323 20.68 2.71 -30.73
C ASP A 323 20.99 4.09 -30.11
N HIS A 324 21.60 4.10 -28.91
CA HIS A 324 21.81 5.33 -28.15
C HIS A 324 23.24 5.44 -27.56
N PRO A 325 24.31 5.48 -28.42
CA PRO A 325 25.66 5.74 -27.95
C PRO A 325 25.82 7.19 -27.49
N ASN A 326 26.67 7.42 -26.47
CA ASN A 326 27.00 8.73 -25.92
C ASN A 326 25.75 9.59 -25.60
N THR A 327 24.68 8.95 -25.16
CA THR A 327 23.37 9.59 -24.92
C THR A 327 23.14 9.77 -23.44
N GLU A 328 22.62 10.95 -23.06
CA GLU A 328 22.13 11.17 -21.68
C GLU A 328 20.85 10.38 -21.46
N VAL A 329 20.83 9.60 -20.40
CA VAL A 329 19.68 8.79 -19.99
C VAL A 329 19.30 9.11 -18.55
N THR A 330 18.03 9.15 -18.28
CA THR A 330 17.48 9.25 -16.93
C THR A 330 16.87 7.90 -16.53
N TYR A 331 17.13 7.45 -15.32
CA TYR A 331 16.47 6.26 -14.81
C TYR A 331 15.87 6.48 -13.43
N LEU A 332 14.74 5.82 -13.21
CA LEU A 332 14.08 5.75 -11.91
C LEU A 332 14.37 4.39 -11.30
N CYS A 333 14.71 4.36 -10.02
CA CYS A 333 15.04 3.13 -9.32
C CYS A 333 14.46 3.09 -7.90
N GLY A 334 14.34 1.88 -7.35
CA GLY A 334 13.77 1.66 -6.03
C GLY A 334 12.29 2.02 -5.93
N GLY A 335 11.88 2.52 -4.77
CA GLY A 335 10.49 2.84 -4.53
C GLY A 335 9.63 1.63 -4.16
N LEU A 336 8.35 1.86 -3.97
CA LEU A 336 7.37 0.85 -3.58
C LEU A 336 6.14 0.98 -4.47
N SER A 337 5.64 -0.12 -5.02
CA SER A 337 4.44 -0.13 -5.87
C SER A 337 3.33 0.73 -5.29
N ARG A 338 2.66 1.52 -6.11
CA ARG A 338 1.47 2.29 -5.69
C ARG A 338 0.33 1.35 -5.37
N PHE A 339 0.05 0.38 -6.23
CA PHE A 339 -0.98 -0.64 -6.00
C PHE A 339 -0.47 -1.72 -5.06
N ARG A 340 -0.61 -1.52 -3.75
CA ARG A 340 -0.19 -2.46 -2.70
C ARG A 340 -1.07 -2.35 -1.45
N PRO A 341 -1.09 -3.39 -0.59
CA PRO A 341 -1.98 -3.45 0.57
C PRO A 341 -1.93 -2.22 1.50
N HIS A 342 -0.74 -1.65 1.71
CA HIS A 342 -0.61 -0.47 2.57
C HIS A 342 -1.26 0.79 1.98
N MET A 343 -1.27 0.92 0.65
CA MET A 343 -1.87 2.08 -0.02
C MET A 343 -3.40 2.02 0.00
N PHE A 344 -4.02 0.84 -0.01
CA PHE A 344 -5.47 0.70 0.16
C PHE A 344 -5.94 1.24 1.51
N ARG A 345 -5.21 0.92 2.58
CA ARG A 345 -5.50 1.50 3.88
C ARG A 345 -5.23 3.00 3.95
N LYS A 346 -4.22 3.51 3.25
CA LYS A 346 -3.98 4.94 3.14
C LYS A 346 -5.09 5.63 2.37
N PHE A 347 -5.55 5.02 1.26
CA PHE A 347 -6.73 5.48 0.54
C PHE A 347 -7.93 5.63 1.49
N HIS A 348 -8.30 4.57 2.23
CA HIS A 348 -9.37 4.65 3.23
C HIS A 348 -9.17 5.82 4.20
N ALA A 349 -7.97 5.91 4.79
CA ALA A 349 -7.69 6.95 5.78
C ALA A 349 -7.81 8.38 5.21
N THR A 350 -7.48 8.57 3.94
CA THR A 350 -7.58 9.86 3.26
C THR A 350 -9.03 10.14 2.83
N ALA A 351 -9.72 9.13 2.31
CA ALA A 351 -11.11 9.24 1.88
C ALA A 351 -12.06 9.58 3.04
N VAL A 352 -11.91 8.89 4.19
CA VAL A 352 -12.70 9.16 5.40
C VAL A 352 -12.47 10.58 5.94
N ARG A 353 -11.29 11.16 5.70
CA ARG A 353 -10.99 12.55 6.07
C ARG A 353 -11.56 13.60 5.13
N GLY A 354 -12.19 13.19 4.04
CA GLY A 354 -12.72 14.11 3.04
C GLY A 354 -11.65 14.89 2.26
N ASN A 355 -10.41 14.40 2.21
CA ASN A 355 -9.31 15.12 1.57
C ASN A 355 -9.37 15.12 0.03
N TYR A 356 -10.29 14.36 -0.57
CA TYR A 356 -10.48 14.31 -2.02
C TYR A 356 -11.39 15.44 -2.54
N HIS A 357 -12.34 15.91 -1.71
CA HIS A 357 -13.24 17.01 -2.06
C HIS A 357 -13.43 17.95 -0.86
N ILE A 358 -13.43 19.24 -1.11
CA ILE A 358 -13.65 20.25 -0.07
C ILE A 358 -15.10 20.14 0.40
N GLY A 359 -15.31 19.91 1.70
CA GLY A 359 -16.63 19.82 2.31
C GLY A 359 -17.23 18.41 2.45
N ASP A 360 -16.52 17.35 2.01
CA ASP A 360 -17.05 15.98 1.98
C ASP A 360 -17.14 15.27 3.35
N SER A 361 -16.51 15.79 4.38
CA SER A 361 -16.59 15.19 5.71
C SER A 361 -17.00 16.22 6.76
N GLN A 362 -18.12 15.94 7.42
CA GLN A 362 -18.58 16.69 8.58
C GLN A 362 -18.02 16.13 9.91
N LEU A 363 -17.21 15.07 9.83
CA LEU A 363 -16.66 14.41 11.00
C LEU A 363 -15.49 15.19 11.60
N SER A 364 -15.48 15.29 12.92
CA SER A 364 -14.34 15.83 13.67
C SER A 364 -13.10 14.92 13.53
N PRO A 365 -11.88 15.46 13.69
CA PRO A 365 -10.66 14.64 13.68
C PRO A 365 -10.68 13.45 14.64
N MET A 366 -11.37 13.61 15.79
CA MET A 366 -11.50 12.57 16.80
C MET A 366 -12.41 11.43 16.32
N GLU A 367 -13.54 11.72 15.68
CA GLU A 367 -14.46 10.74 15.11
C GLU A 367 -13.79 9.98 13.94
N ILE A 368 -13.01 10.67 13.13
CA ILE A 368 -12.21 10.07 12.07
C ILE A 368 -11.18 9.08 12.66
N ASP A 369 -10.46 9.47 13.70
CA ASP A 369 -9.49 8.60 14.35
C ASP A 369 -10.17 7.40 15.04
N GLU A 370 -11.38 7.58 15.57
CA GLU A 370 -12.22 6.52 16.12
C GLU A 370 -12.60 5.50 15.04
N LEU A 371 -13.14 5.93 13.89
CA LEU A 371 -13.46 5.07 12.74
C LEU A 371 -12.24 4.32 12.23
N GLN A 372 -11.06 4.96 12.24
CA GLN A 372 -9.83 4.34 11.79
C GLN A 372 -9.18 3.44 12.86
N GLY A 373 -9.75 3.34 14.07
CA GLY A 373 -9.18 2.61 15.19
C GLY A 373 -7.80 3.13 15.57
N ARG A 374 -7.52 4.42 15.38
CA ARG A 374 -6.30 5.06 15.87
C ARG A 374 -6.43 5.29 17.36
N GLY A 375 -5.36 5.04 18.09
CA GLY A 375 -5.41 5.16 19.56
C GLY A 375 -5.62 6.61 19.99
N MET A 376 -6.69 6.85 20.72
CA MET A 376 -6.82 8.05 21.52
C MET A 376 -5.78 8.05 22.64
N THR A 377 -5.25 9.21 22.99
CA THR A 377 -4.29 9.34 24.07
C THR A 377 -4.94 8.99 25.42
N GLY A 378 -4.29 8.12 26.22
CA GLY A 378 -4.51 7.75 27.62
C GLY A 378 -5.88 8.00 28.24
N VAL A 379 -6.17 9.22 28.65
CA VAL A 379 -7.39 9.61 29.38
C VAL A 379 -8.65 9.49 28.52
N GLN A 380 -8.58 9.84 27.24
CA GLN A 380 -9.74 9.79 26.32
C GLN A 380 -10.24 8.37 26.05
N SER A 381 -9.34 7.38 25.99
CA SER A 381 -9.71 5.98 25.75
C SER A 381 -10.48 5.34 26.90
N THR A 382 -10.41 5.92 28.10
CA THR A 382 -11.06 5.40 29.30
C THR A 382 -12.54 5.84 29.38
N TYR A 383 -12.87 6.99 28.81
CA TYR A 383 -14.20 7.58 28.89
C TYR A 383 -15.09 7.32 27.67
N ILE A 384 -14.52 6.94 26.54
CA ILE A 384 -15.29 6.72 25.30
C ILE A 384 -15.46 5.22 25.10
N LYS A 385 -16.58 4.68 25.61
CA LYS A 385 -17.07 3.38 25.16
C LYS A 385 -17.69 3.57 23.78
N SER A 386 -17.00 3.15 22.75
CA SER A 386 -17.53 3.21 21.38
C SER A 386 -18.86 2.44 21.29
N ASN A 387 -19.92 3.16 20.96
CA ASN A 387 -21.21 2.53 20.66
C ASN A 387 -21.19 2.06 19.20
N PRO A 388 -21.46 0.76 18.90
CA PRO A 388 -21.46 0.24 17.54
C PRO A 388 -22.45 0.95 16.61
N ILE A 389 -23.62 1.37 17.13
CA ILE A 389 -24.62 2.11 16.35
C ILE A 389 -24.08 3.49 16.00
N LYS A 390 -23.48 4.20 16.95
CA LYS A 390 -22.79 5.48 16.67
C LYS A 390 -21.72 5.29 15.60
N GLN A 391 -20.96 4.20 15.65
CA GLN A 391 -19.93 3.92 14.64
C GLN A 391 -20.52 3.67 13.25
N LYS A 392 -21.64 2.95 13.15
CA LYS A 392 -22.37 2.80 11.87
C LYS A 392 -22.84 4.16 11.35
N PHE A 393 -23.39 5.01 12.22
CA PHE A 393 -23.84 6.35 11.84
C PHE A 393 -22.70 7.24 11.32
N LEU A 394 -21.58 7.29 12.03
CA LEU A 394 -20.40 8.03 11.58
C LEU A 394 -19.88 7.50 10.24
N TYR A 395 -19.87 6.18 10.08
CA TYR A 395 -19.44 5.55 8.83
C TYR A 395 -20.39 5.85 7.66
N ALA A 396 -21.70 5.84 7.89
CA ALA A 396 -22.70 6.16 6.88
C ALA A 396 -22.51 7.55 6.28
N GLN A 397 -22.05 8.53 7.06
CA GLN A 397 -21.77 9.89 6.58
C GLN A 397 -20.58 9.94 5.60
N VAL A 398 -19.66 8.99 5.66
CA VAL A 398 -18.44 8.94 4.83
C VAL A 398 -18.39 7.75 3.88
N VAL A 399 -19.42 6.90 3.88
CA VAL A 399 -19.45 5.66 3.09
C VAL A 399 -19.21 5.92 1.60
N ASN A 400 -19.76 6.99 1.07
CA ASN A 400 -19.61 7.36 -0.34
C ASN A 400 -18.17 7.72 -0.72
N ASN A 401 -17.36 8.15 0.23
CA ASN A 401 -15.96 8.46 -0.01
C ASN A 401 -15.11 7.20 -0.21
N VAL A 402 -15.51 6.09 0.40
CA VAL A 402 -14.79 4.82 0.36
C VAL A 402 -15.41 3.77 -0.57
N SER A 403 -16.70 3.89 -0.91
CA SER A 403 -17.39 2.99 -1.83
C SER A 403 -16.89 3.14 -3.26
N LEU A 404 -16.74 2.03 -3.97
CA LEU A 404 -16.18 2.02 -5.32
C LEU A 404 -17.27 2.10 -6.39
N TRP A 405 -18.36 1.33 -6.27
CA TRP A 405 -19.36 1.19 -7.33
C TRP A 405 -20.69 1.85 -7.00
N HIS A 406 -21.12 1.78 -5.74
CA HIS A 406 -22.44 2.28 -5.34
C HIS A 406 -22.33 3.61 -4.61
N LYS A 407 -23.36 4.41 -4.76
CA LYS A 407 -23.65 5.53 -3.90
C LYS A 407 -24.73 5.13 -2.93
N TYR A 408 -24.60 5.55 -1.71
CA TYR A 408 -25.51 5.25 -0.63
C TYR A 408 -26.11 6.53 -0.05
N ASP A 409 -27.40 6.48 0.24
CA ASP A 409 -28.02 7.30 1.27
C ASP A 409 -28.19 6.47 2.53
N PHE A 410 -28.55 7.05 3.64
CA PHE A 410 -28.78 6.29 4.88
C PHE A 410 -30.01 6.77 5.62
N ARG A 411 -30.62 5.86 6.37
CA ARG A 411 -31.71 6.16 7.29
C ARG A 411 -31.44 5.51 8.63
N VAL A 412 -31.99 6.11 9.69
CA VAL A 412 -31.96 5.56 11.04
C VAL A 412 -33.32 4.95 11.32
N ILE A 413 -33.37 3.66 11.65
CA ILE A 413 -34.59 2.91 11.94
C ILE A 413 -34.34 2.13 13.24
N ASP A 414 -35.24 2.29 14.21
CA ASP A 414 -35.20 1.56 15.49
C ASP A 414 -33.80 1.55 16.13
N ASP A 415 -33.15 2.71 16.20
CA ASP A 415 -31.79 2.89 16.71
C ASP A 415 -30.68 2.14 15.94
N ASP A 416 -30.91 1.70 14.71
CA ASP A 416 -29.86 1.20 13.83
C ASP A 416 -29.76 2.02 12.52
N VAL A 417 -28.68 1.82 11.76
CA VAL A 417 -28.39 2.57 10.53
C VAL A 417 -28.41 1.61 9.36
N GLU A 418 -29.28 1.87 8.41
CA GLU A 418 -29.37 1.18 7.13
C GLU A 418 -28.86 2.07 6.00
N LEU A 419 -28.14 1.47 5.05
CA LEU A 419 -27.77 2.12 3.79
C LEU A 419 -28.81 1.83 2.71
N ILE A 420 -29.06 2.81 1.87
CA ILE A 420 -29.97 2.72 0.73
C ILE A 420 -29.13 2.98 -0.51
N VAL A 421 -29.10 2.03 -1.45
CA VAL A 421 -28.43 2.25 -2.73
C VAL A 421 -29.21 3.31 -3.50
N VAL A 422 -28.53 4.41 -3.82
CA VAL A 422 -29.08 5.44 -4.68
C VAL A 422 -28.79 5.01 -6.12
N ASP A 423 -29.85 4.59 -6.82
CA ASP A 423 -29.74 4.12 -8.19
C ASP A 423 -29.47 5.30 -9.14
N ASP A 424 -28.20 5.56 -9.40
CA ASP A 424 -27.73 6.55 -10.37
C ASP A 424 -27.71 5.96 -11.81
N GLU A 425 -28.28 4.74 -12.05
CA GLU A 425 -28.27 4.10 -13.37
C GLU A 425 -28.87 4.99 -14.44
N GLU A 426 -29.95 5.70 -14.13
CA GLU A 426 -30.60 6.58 -15.11
C GLU A 426 -29.74 7.81 -15.42
N LYS A 427 -29.05 8.35 -14.42
CA LYS A 427 -28.11 9.47 -14.55
C LYS A 427 -26.82 9.04 -15.24
N ASN A 428 -26.31 7.85 -14.92
CA ASN A 428 -25.16 7.26 -15.58
C ASN A 428 -25.46 6.92 -17.05
N ARG A 429 -26.63 6.37 -17.35
CA ARG A 429 -27.08 6.16 -18.75
C ARG A 429 -27.24 7.47 -19.52
N LYS A 430 -27.70 8.55 -18.87
CA LYS A 430 -27.76 9.88 -19.49
C LYS A 430 -26.36 10.44 -19.74
N LEU A 431 -25.47 10.36 -18.73
CA LEU A 431 -24.07 10.79 -18.85
C LEU A 431 -23.26 9.97 -19.86
N GLU A 432 -23.48 8.66 -19.94
CA GLU A 432 -22.86 7.82 -20.96
C GLU A 432 -23.33 8.18 -22.38
N LYS A 433 -24.65 8.43 -22.56
CA LYS A 433 -25.19 8.90 -23.83
C LYS A 433 -24.60 10.26 -24.20
N GLU A 434 -24.49 11.16 -23.26
CA GLU A 434 -23.95 12.50 -23.47
C GLU A 434 -22.43 12.46 -23.76
N ASN A 435 -21.67 11.67 -23.03
CA ASN A 435 -20.25 11.42 -23.31
C ASN A 435 -20.01 10.77 -24.68
N LYS A 436 -20.89 9.84 -25.08
CA LYS A 436 -20.83 9.22 -26.40
C LYS A 436 -21.14 10.21 -27.52
N LYS A 437 -22.07 11.14 -27.25
CA LYS A 437 -22.39 12.26 -28.17
C LYS A 437 -21.22 13.24 -28.26
N LEU A 438 -20.65 13.66 -27.15
CA LEU A 438 -19.47 14.54 -27.08
C LEU A 438 -18.24 13.93 -27.76
N LYS A 439 -17.98 12.64 -27.55
CA LYS A 439 -16.89 11.93 -28.25
C LYS A 439 -17.10 11.90 -29.78
N ARG A 440 -18.34 11.73 -30.25
CA ARG A 440 -18.65 11.82 -31.69
C ARG A 440 -18.43 13.22 -32.22
N GLN A 441 -18.89 14.25 -31.50
CA GLN A 441 -18.68 15.65 -31.87
C GLN A 441 -17.20 16.01 -31.89
N LEU A 442 -16.42 15.53 -30.90
CA LEU A 442 -14.98 15.76 -30.85
C LEU A 442 -14.25 15.12 -32.03
N LYS A 443 -14.64 13.88 -32.40
CA LYS A 443 -14.08 13.20 -33.57
C LYS A 443 -14.41 13.95 -34.86
N THR A 444 -15.67 14.35 -35.04
CA THR A 444 -16.07 15.15 -36.20
C THR A 444 -15.31 16.47 -36.27
N SER A 445 -15.08 17.15 -35.13
CA SER A 445 -14.29 18.37 -35.06
C SER A 445 -12.80 18.15 -35.38
N GLN A 446 -12.24 17.00 -34.99
CA GLN A 446 -10.87 16.61 -35.34
C GLN A 446 -10.74 16.29 -36.84
N ASP A 447 -11.73 15.57 -37.39
CA ASP A 447 -11.79 15.25 -38.82
C ASP A 447 -11.88 16.54 -39.64
N ILE A 448 -12.75 17.48 -39.27
CA ILE A 448 -12.88 18.81 -39.91
C ILE A 448 -11.55 19.60 -39.81
N LYS A 449 -10.87 19.59 -38.66
CA LYS A 449 -9.57 20.24 -38.51
C LYS A 449 -8.51 19.64 -39.42
N SER A 450 -8.53 18.32 -39.60
CA SER A 450 -7.63 17.63 -40.52
C SER A 450 -7.92 18.04 -41.96
N ASP A 451 -9.20 17.98 -42.37
CA ASP A 451 -9.64 18.35 -43.71
C ASP A 451 -9.31 19.82 -44.06
N ILE A 452 -9.49 20.73 -43.07
CA ILE A 452 -9.10 22.16 -43.26
C ILE A 452 -7.58 22.28 -43.40
N LYS A 453 -6.80 21.53 -42.62
CA LYS A 453 -5.34 21.55 -42.69
C LYS A 453 -4.84 21.05 -44.06
N ASP A 454 -5.46 19.99 -44.56
CA ASP A 454 -5.13 19.43 -45.87
C ASP A 454 -5.53 20.40 -47.03
N LEU A 455 -6.69 21.04 -46.92
CA LEU A 455 -7.15 22.08 -47.85
C LEU A 455 -6.22 23.33 -47.84
N ILE A 456 -5.75 23.75 -46.65
CA ILE A 456 -4.80 24.84 -46.53
C ILE A 456 -3.46 24.48 -47.18
N SER A 457 -3.02 23.22 -47.01
CA SER A 457 -1.80 22.73 -47.64
C SER A 457 -1.88 22.68 -49.18
N GLU A 458 -3.08 22.40 -49.72
CA GLU A 458 -3.33 22.24 -51.15
C GLU A 458 -3.63 23.58 -51.86
N LYS A 459 -4.40 24.47 -51.24
CA LYS A 459 -4.89 25.71 -51.86
C LYS A 459 -4.35 27.01 -51.29
N GLY A 460 -3.67 26.97 -50.16
CA GLY A 460 -3.22 28.15 -49.43
C GLY A 460 -4.27 28.74 -48.49
N ILE A 461 -3.77 29.51 -47.50
CA ILE A 461 -4.61 30.05 -46.42
C ILE A 461 -5.67 31.03 -46.92
N ASP A 462 -5.32 31.88 -47.86
CA ASP A 462 -6.20 32.97 -48.35
C ASP A 462 -7.39 32.45 -49.15
N GLU A 463 -7.20 31.39 -49.96
CA GLU A 463 -8.26 30.76 -50.74
C GLU A 463 -9.25 29.96 -49.86
N VAL A 464 -8.73 29.29 -48.82
CA VAL A 464 -9.56 28.57 -47.84
C VAL A 464 -10.37 29.54 -46.97
N ALA A 465 -9.77 30.69 -46.57
CA ALA A 465 -10.48 31.75 -45.83
C ALA A 465 -11.65 32.33 -46.64
N ASP A 466 -11.45 32.54 -47.91
CA ASP A 466 -12.48 33.06 -48.85
C ASP A 466 -13.64 32.02 -49.05
N MET A 467 -13.29 30.73 -49.11
CA MET A 467 -14.30 29.64 -49.18
C MET A 467 -15.12 29.55 -47.90
N VAL A 468 -14.49 29.66 -46.74
CA VAL A 468 -15.18 29.63 -45.43
C VAL A 468 -16.08 30.85 -45.26
N ALA A 469 -15.62 32.02 -45.64
CA ALA A 469 -16.42 33.25 -45.61
C ALA A 469 -17.65 33.19 -46.52
N LYS A 470 -17.51 32.59 -47.70
CA LYS A 470 -18.65 32.36 -48.60
C LYS A 470 -19.67 31.38 -48.06
N LEU A 471 -19.20 30.33 -47.36
CA LEU A 471 -20.09 29.34 -46.72
C LEU A 471 -20.82 29.92 -45.50
N LEU A 472 -20.17 30.74 -44.68
CA LEU A 472 -20.80 31.40 -43.54
C LEU A 472 -21.82 32.46 -43.95
N ASN A 473 -21.63 33.10 -45.09
CA ASN A 473 -22.59 34.09 -45.61
C ASN A 473 -23.75 33.45 -46.40
N ALA A 474 -23.70 32.15 -46.69
CA ALA A 474 -24.75 31.42 -47.40
C ALA A 474 -25.66 30.60 -46.46
N SER A 475 -25.32 30.55 -45.15
CA SER A 475 -26.08 29.86 -44.09
C SER A 475 -26.82 30.89 -43.21
#